data_66eca224c852217b4c3d807c5ccc9403
#
_entry.id   66eca224c852217b4c3d807c5ccc9403
#
_cell.length_a   1.000
_cell.length_b   1.000
_cell.length_c   1.000
_cell.angle_alpha   90.00
_cell.angle_beta   90.00
_cell.angle_gamma   90.00
#
_symmetry.space_group_name_H-M   'P 1'
#
loop_
_entity.id
_entity.type
_entity.pdbx_description
1 polymer ?
#
loop_
_entity_poly.entity_id
_entity_poly.type
_entity_poly.pdbx_seq_one_letter_code
_entity_poly.pdbx_strand_id
1 'polypeptide(L)'
;ATLQRLTAAYGTTLAELFAGPDTGSHDRLMPAGERPVLRLAGESVRIEQLSRGSTQLEPQLFVLAPGASSDGAYAHAGEEFLYLLSGALTVWIGGDETYQLTRAGDALSFPSTMPHRWRNDAGGETRLLWINTPPTF
;
A
#
# COMPACT_ATOMS: atom_id res chain seq x y z
N ALA A 1 -4.68 -8.69 7.10
CA ALA A 1 -4.28 -7.30 7.04
C ALA A 1 -5.48 -6.38 7.16
N THR A 2 -5.29 -5.29 7.87
CA THR A 2 -6.35 -4.32 8.12
C THR A 2 -6.97 -3.81 6.82
N LEU A 3 -6.13 -3.52 5.84
CA LEU A 3 -6.57 -2.95 4.57
C LEU A 3 -7.45 -3.92 3.79
N GLN A 4 -7.06 -5.18 3.70
CA GLN A 4 -7.85 -6.19 3.01
C GLN A 4 -9.14 -6.52 3.75
N ARG A 5 -9.09 -6.52 5.08
CA ARG A 5 -10.30 -6.73 5.87
C ARG A 5 -11.32 -5.62 5.63
N LEU A 6 -10.84 -4.39 5.51
CA LEU A 6 -11.71 -3.25 5.24
C LEU A 6 -12.40 -3.40 3.88
N THR A 7 -11.64 -3.69 2.84
CA THR A 7 -12.20 -3.86 1.50
C THR A 7 -13.13 -5.06 1.42
N ALA A 8 -12.77 -6.17 2.05
CA ALA A 8 -13.63 -7.36 2.10
C ALA A 8 -14.93 -7.08 2.82
N ALA A 9 -14.89 -6.36 3.95
CA ALA A 9 -16.08 -6.05 4.74
C ALA A 9 -17.08 -5.19 3.99
N TYR A 10 -16.60 -4.30 3.13
CA TYR A 10 -17.45 -3.40 2.36
C TYR A 10 -17.70 -3.88 0.93
N GLY A 11 -17.11 -5.00 0.53
CA GLY A 11 -17.27 -5.52 -0.82
C GLY A 11 -16.75 -4.59 -1.90
N THR A 12 -15.67 -3.89 -1.62
CA THR A 12 -15.13 -2.87 -2.51
C THR A 12 -13.61 -3.01 -2.67
N THR A 13 -13.05 -2.32 -3.65
CA THR A 13 -11.61 -2.22 -3.85
C THR A 13 -11.08 -0.95 -3.17
N LEU A 14 -9.76 -0.86 -3.01
CA LEU A 14 -9.14 0.39 -2.55
C LEU A 14 -9.43 1.54 -3.48
N ALA A 15 -9.41 1.28 -4.79
CA ALA A 15 -9.74 2.32 -5.77
C ALA A 15 -11.15 2.87 -5.53
N GLU A 16 -12.11 1.99 -5.26
CA GLU A 16 -13.49 2.41 -4.95
C GLU A 16 -13.57 3.19 -3.66
N LEU A 17 -12.81 2.79 -2.63
CA LEU A 17 -12.77 3.53 -1.37
C LEU A 17 -12.24 4.95 -1.54
N PHE A 18 -11.31 5.14 -2.46
CA PHE A 18 -10.75 6.45 -2.77
C PHE A 18 -11.62 7.24 -3.75
N ALA A 19 -12.50 6.57 -4.48
CA ALA A 19 -13.35 7.23 -5.46
C ALA A 19 -14.33 8.14 -4.76
N GLY A 20 -14.12 9.42 -4.89
CA GLY A 20 -15.11 10.41 -4.51
C GLY A 20 -16.13 10.57 -5.62
N PRO A 21 -16.93 11.63 -5.57
CA PRO A 21 -17.80 11.96 -6.69
C PRO A 21 -16.97 12.04 -7.95
N ASP A 22 -17.48 11.43 -9.01
CA ASP A 22 -16.79 11.48 -10.28
C ASP A 22 -16.66 12.94 -10.72
N THR A 23 -15.44 13.38 -10.83
CA THR A 23 -15.14 14.73 -11.28
C THR A 23 -14.99 14.81 -12.80
N GLY A 24 -15.35 13.72 -13.49
CA GLY A 24 -15.24 13.64 -14.93
C GLY A 24 -13.81 13.69 -15.42
N SER A 25 -12.93 13.12 -14.64
CA SER A 25 -11.52 13.37 -14.87
C SER A 25 -10.97 12.58 -16.03
N HIS A 26 -10.67 13.30 -17.08
CA HIS A 26 -9.66 12.89 -18.03
C HIS A 26 -8.28 13.40 -17.58
N ASP A 27 -8.19 13.90 -16.37
CA ASP A 27 -6.99 14.47 -15.83
C ASP A 27 -6.07 13.34 -15.37
N ARG A 28 -4.89 13.27 -15.96
CA ARG A 28 -3.88 12.25 -15.65
C ARG A 28 -2.92 12.68 -14.56
N LEU A 29 -2.95 13.96 -14.21
CA LEU A 29 -2.06 14.49 -13.17
C LEU A 29 -2.74 14.42 -11.82
N MET A 30 -2.03 13.88 -10.83
CA MET A 30 -2.43 13.90 -9.43
C MET A 30 -1.50 14.85 -8.68
N PRO A 31 -1.90 16.10 -8.47
CA PRO A 31 -1.08 17.02 -7.69
C PRO A 31 -0.89 16.52 -6.26
N ALA A 32 0.27 16.76 -5.69
CA ALA A 32 0.60 16.28 -4.35
C ALA A 32 -0.41 16.75 -3.28
N GLY A 33 -0.94 17.94 -3.42
CA GLY A 33 -1.91 18.48 -2.46
C GLY A 33 -3.33 17.99 -2.64
N GLU A 34 -3.60 17.22 -3.69
CA GLU A 34 -4.97 16.76 -4.01
C GLU A 34 -5.14 15.25 -3.88
N ARG A 35 -4.16 14.57 -3.32
CA ARG A 35 -4.22 13.11 -3.16
C ARG A 35 -5.33 12.71 -2.19
N PRO A 36 -6.24 11.81 -2.60
CA PRO A 36 -7.13 11.19 -1.63
C PRO A 36 -6.33 10.43 -0.57
N VAL A 37 -6.74 10.54 0.68
CA VAL A 37 -6.02 9.95 1.81
C VAL A 37 -6.95 9.03 2.57
N LEU A 38 -6.48 7.82 2.85
CA LEU A 38 -7.16 6.85 3.70
C LEU A 38 -6.29 6.62 4.95
N ARG A 39 -6.91 6.71 6.12
CA ARG A 39 -6.24 6.45 7.40
C ARG A 39 -6.83 5.24 8.06
N LEU A 40 -5.97 4.32 8.48
CA LEU A 40 -6.36 3.03 9.05
C LEU A 40 -5.62 2.78 10.35
N ALA A 41 -6.10 1.81 11.13
CA ALA A 41 -5.44 1.33 12.35
C ALA A 41 -5.09 2.46 13.33
N GLY A 42 -6.07 3.32 13.65
CA GLY A 42 -5.85 4.43 14.56
C GLY A 42 -4.86 5.47 14.02
N GLU A 43 -4.85 5.64 12.70
CA GLU A 43 -3.96 6.55 11.98
C GLU A 43 -2.50 6.07 11.90
N SER A 44 -2.20 4.84 12.32
CA SER A 44 -0.86 4.30 12.19
C SER A 44 -0.49 3.99 10.74
N VAL A 45 -1.49 3.83 9.88
CA VAL A 45 -1.31 3.60 8.44
C VAL A 45 -2.04 4.69 7.68
N ARG A 46 -1.30 5.46 6.89
CA ARG A 46 -1.88 6.46 5.99
C ARG A 46 -1.53 6.06 4.56
N ILE A 47 -2.53 6.01 3.70
CA ILE A 47 -2.37 5.66 2.30
C ILE A 47 -2.85 6.82 1.46
N GLU A 48 -1.99 7.30 0.57
CA GLU A 48 -2.32 8.40 -0.34
C GLU A 48 -2.37 7.86 -1.76
N GLN A 49 -3.47 8.08 -2.44
CA GLN A 49 -3.66 7.62 -3.81
C GLN A 49 -2.87 8.51 -4.77
N LEU A 50 -2.07 7.89 -5.64
CA LEU A 50 -1.22 8.63 -6.56
C LEU A 50 -1.75 8.69 -7.99
N SER A 51 -2.87 8.03 -8.27
CA SER A 51 -3.50 8.09 -9.58
C SER A 51 -5.00 8.32 -9.47
N ARG A 52 -5.61 8.82 -10.53
CA ARG A 52 -7.03 9.10 -10.57
C ARG A 52 -7.86 7.92 -11.11
N GLY A 53 -7.35 6.75 -10.95
CA GLY A 53 -8.00 5.53 -11.40
C GLY A 53 -7.34 4.97 -12.64
N SER A 54 -6.70 3.85 -12.45
CA SER A 54 -6.10 3.05 -13.50
C SER A 54 -6.73 1.68 -13.46
N THR A 55 -6.86 1.04 -14.59
CA THR A 55 -7.35 -0.34 -14.65
C THR A 55 -6.23 -1.34 -14.46
N GLN A 56 -4.98 -0.91 -14.52
CA GLN A 56 -3.81 -1.80 -14.47
C GLN A 56 -2.93 -1.56 -13.23
N LEU A 57 -2.78 -0.32 -12.83
CA LEU A 57 -1.88 0.03 -11.74
C LEU A 57 -2.64 0.66 -10.58
N GLU A 58 -2.22 0.32 -9.37
CA GLU A 58 -2.69 1.01 -8.17
C GLU A 58 -1.47 1.55 -7.43
N PRO A 59 -0.95 2.72 -7.84
CA PRO A 59 0.20 3.32 -7.19
C PRO A 59 -0.25 4.12 -5.98
N GLN A 60 0.40 3.88 -4.84
CA GLN A 60 0.05 4.51 -3.58
C GLN A 60 1.31 4.89 -2.82
N LEU A 61 1.19 5.94 -2.01
CA LEU A 61 2.18 6.28 -1.01
C LEU A 61 1.68 5.76 0.33
N PHE A 62 2.47 4.90 0.95
CA PHE A 62 2.21 4.44 2.31
C PHE A 62 3.06 5.22 3.29
N VAL A 63 2.43 5.73 4.33
CA VAL A 63 3.10 6.42 5.43
C VAL A 63 2.75 5.65 6.70
N LEU A 64 3.75 5.03 7.30
CA LEU A 64 3.60 4.06 8.37
C LEU A 64 4.21 4.60 9.66
N ALA A 65 3.42 4.67 10.73
CA ALA A 65 3.92 5.01 12.04
C ALA A 65 4.80 3.87 12.61
N PRO A 66 5.67 4.15 13.58
CA PRO A 66 6.42 3.07 14.23
C PRO A 66 5.48 1.99 14.77
N GLY A 67 5.81 0.74 14.50
CA GLY A 67 5.01 -0.41 14.93
C GLY A 67 3.83 -0.75 14.03
N ALA A 68 3.53 0.07 13.02
CA ALA A 68 2.47 -0.25 12.08
C ALA A 68 2.77 -1.58 11.37
N SER A 69 1.74 -2.38 11.17
CA SER A 69 1.89 -3.70 10.55
C SER A 69 0.62 -4.11 9.79
N SER A 70 0.75 -5.18 9.02
CA SER A 70 -0.39 -5.75 8.30
C SER A 70 -1.31 -6.60 9.19
N ASP A 71 -0.96 -6.82 10.44
CA ASP A 71 -1.72 -7.68 11.36
C ASP A 71 -1.88 -9.12 10.88
N GLY A 72 -0.90 -9.64 10.19
CA GLY A 72 -0.90 -10.99 9.71
C GLY A 72 -0.65 -11.08 8.22
N ALA A 73 -0.60 -12.29 7.72
CA ALA A 73 -0.33 -12.54 6.31
C ALA A 73 -1.62 -12.52 5.50
N TYR A 74 -1.49 -12.11 4.26
CA TYR A 74 -2.57 -12.09 3.29
C TYR A 74 -2.02 -12.35 1.89
N ALA A 75 -2.90 -12.70 0.97
CA ALA A 75 -2.52 -12.96 -0.41
C ALA A 75 -3.68 -12.56 -1.33
N HIS A 76 -3.34 -12.18 -2.56
CA HIS A 76 -4.33 -11.83 -3.58
C HIS A 76 -3.72 -12.05 -4.97
N ALA A 77 -4.52 -11.91 -6.01
CA ALA A 77 -4.01 -12.03 -7.38
C ALA A 77 -3.16 -10.81 -7.72
N GLY A 78 -2.17 -11.01 -8.59
CA GLY A 78 -1.39 -9.92 -9.14
C GLY A 78 0.04 -9.89 -8.65
N GLU A 79 0.61 -8.70 -8.71
CA GLU A 79 2.00 -8.45 -8.39
C GLU A 79 2.14 -7.13 -7.64
N GLU A 80 3.12 -7.04 -6.76
CA GLU A 80 3.40 -5.85 -5.98
C GLU A 80 4.82 -5.39 -6.17
N PHE A 81 5.00 -4.07 -6.10
CA PHE A 81 6.29 -3.42 -6.12
C PHE A 81 6.34 -2.38 -5.00
N LEU A 82 7.38 -2.48 -4.17
CA LEU A 82 7.63 -1.56 -3.07
C LEU A 82 8.93 -0.82 -3.32
N TYR A 83 8.93 0.49 -3.06
CA TYR A 83 10.12 1.31 -3.18
C TYR A 83 10.23 2.20 -1.95
N LEU A 84 11.29 1.99 -1.16
CA LEU A 84 11.47 2.72 0.10
C LEU A 84 11.93 4.15 -0.16
N LEU A 85 11.19 5.11 0.39
CA LEU A 85 11.55 6.53 0.31
C LEU A 85 12.30 6.99 1.56
N SER A 86 11.87 6.54 2.73
CA SER A 86 12.52 6.86 4.01
C SER A 86 12.08 5.86 5.08
N GLY A 87 12.88 5.72 6.12
CA GLY A 87 12.60 4.77 7.20
C GLY A 87 13.10 3.37 6.89
N ALA A 88 12.37 2.37 7.32
CA ALA A 88 12.69 0.97 7.09
C ALA A 88 11.42 0.13 7.14
N LEU A 89 11.44 -1.03 6.49
CA LEU A 89 10.31 -1.95 6.50
C LEU A 89 10.82 -3.39 6.47
N THR A 90 10.22 -4.24 7.29
CA THR A 90 10.45 -5.67 7.23
C THR A 90 9.26 -6.31 6.52
N VAL A 91 9.52 -7.18 5.56
CA VAL A 91 8.51 -7.89 4.78
C VAL A 91 8.80 -9.39 4.83
N TRP A 92 7.78 -10.18 5.14
CA TRP A 92 7.85 -11.64 5.12
C TRP A 92 7.02 -12.15 3.96
N ILE A 93 7.62 -13.00 3.14
CA ILE A 93 6.98 -13.56 1.94
C ILE A 93 7.04 -15.07 1.99
N GLY A 94 5.90 -15.73 1.77
CA GLY A 94 5.81 -17.18 1.68
C GLY A 94 6.06 -17.94 2.98
N GLY A 95 6.28 -17.27 4.08
CA GLY A 95 6.51 -17.88 5.38
C GLY A 95 7.98 -18.00 5.75
N ASP A 96 8.87 -18.20 4.80
CA ASP A 96 10.30 -18.44 5.07
C ASP A 96 11.22 -17.30 4.70
N GLU A 97 10.81 -16.46 3.76
CA GLU A 97 11.64 -15.38 3.28
C GLU A 97 11.38 -14.10 4.05
N THR A 98 12.45 -13.47 4.53
CA THR A 98 12.38 -12.20 5.22
C THR A 98 13.24 -11.19 4.47
N TYR A 99 12.65 -10.04 4.17
CA TYR A 99 13.35 -8.95 3.49
C TYR A 99 13.30 -7.70 4.34
N GLN A 100 14.42 -7.02 4.44
CA GLN A 100 14.51 -5.76 5.16
C GLN A 100 14.90 -4.65 4.19
N LEU A 101 13.99 -3.70 4.00
CA LEU A 101 14.26 -2.49 3.25
C LEU A 101 14.77 -1.48 4.27
N THR A 102 16.03 -1.08 4.17
CA THR A 102 16.69 -0.27 5.20
C THR A 102 17.28 1.03 4.68
N ARG A 103 17.38 1.17 3.36
CA ARG A 103 17.97 2.36 2.73
C ARG A 103 17.00 2.92 1.71
N ALA A 104 16.89 4.24 1.67
CA ALA A 104 16.13 4.91 0.62
C ALA A 104 16.58 4.40 -0.75
N GLY A 105 15.63 3.99 -1.58
CA GLY A 105 15.90 3.38 -2.86
C GLY A 105 15.87 1.85 -2.87
N ASP A 106 15.85 1.20 -1.71
CA ASP A 106 15.64 -0.25 -1.68
C ASP A 106 14.28 -0.58 -2.27
N ALA A 107 14.24 -1.60 -3.12
CA ALA A 107 13.03 -2.00 -3.81
C ALA A 107 12.81 -3.51 -3.67
N LEU A 108 11.54 -3.90 -3.63
CA LEU A 108 11.13 -5.30 -3.49
C LEU A 108 9.93 -5.53 -4.40
N SER A 109 9.95 -6.60 -5.18
CA SER A 109 8.79 -7.01 -5.96
C SER A 109 8.53 -8.49 -5.77
N PHE A 110 7.27 -8.87 -5.77
CA PHE A 110 6.87 -10.26 -5.55
C PHE A 110 5.47 -10.50 -6.10
N PRO A 111 5.14 -11.77 -6.44
CA PRO A 111 3.77 -12.13 -6.79
C PRO A 111 2.87 -12.00 -5.57
N SER A 112 1.76 -11.32 -5.70
CA SER A 112 0.83 -11.10 -4.59
C SER A 112 0.14 -12.39 -4.13
N THR A 113 0.22 -13.45 -4.94
CA THR A 113 -0.33 -14.77 -4.60
C THR A 113 0.46 -15.46 -3.50
N MET A 114 1.69 -15.04 -3.23
CA MET A 114 2.46 -15.54 -2.10
C MET A 114 1.97 -14.85 -0.83
N PRO A 115 1.61 -15.59 0.24
CA PRO A 115 1.24 -14.96 1.49
C PRO A 115 2.34 -14.00 1.96
N HIS A 116 1.96 -12.79 2.32
CA HIS A 116 2.92 -11.78 2.71
C HIS A 116 2.38 -10.93 3.85
N ARG A 117 3.30 -10.42 4.67
CA ARG A 117 3.02 -9.52 5.78
C ARG A 117 4.18 -8.57 5.96
N TRP A 118 3.93 -7.47 6.63
CA TRP A 118 4.95 -6.45 6.82
C TRP A 118 4.80 -5.76 8.17
N ARG A 119 5.87 -5.11 8.59
CA ARG A 119 5.90 -4.36 9.84
C ARG A 119 6.93 -3.24 9.74
N ASN A 120 6.59 -2.07 10.26
CA ASN A 120 7.53 -1.00 10.48
C ASN A 120 8.21 -1.17 11.84
N ASP A 121 9.39 -1.78 11.83
CA ASP A 121 10.20 -1.96 13.03
C ASP A 121 11.19 -0.80 13.24
N ALA A 122 11.14 0.22 12.40
CA ALA A 122 11.97 1.41 12.58
C ALA A 122 11.49 2.22 13.78
N GLY A 123 12.39 3.00 14.35
CA GLY A 123 12.05 3.87 15.48
C GLY A 123 11.28 5.12 15.08
N GLY A 124 10.97 5.29 13.80
CA GLY A 124 10.28 6.45 13.27
C GLY A 124 9.35 6.08 12.12
N GLU A 125 8.83 7.10 11.46
CA GLU A 125 7.94 6.96 10.33
C GLU A 125 8.65 6.35 9.14
N THR A 126 7.94 5.48 8.42
CA THR A 126 8.42 4.90 7.17
C THR A 126 7.51 5.34 6.03
N ARG A 127 8.11 5.72 4.92
CA ARG A 127 7.39 6.12 3.70
C ARG A 127 7.88 5.29 2.53
N LEU A 128 6.94 4.78 1.76
CA LEU A 128 7.27 3.99 0.57
C LEU A 128 6.21 4.13 -0.51
N LEU A 129 6.65 3.96 -1.74
CA LEU A 129 5.73 3.75 -2.85
C LEU A 129 5.34 2.27 -2.85
N TRP A 130 4.06 2.02 -3.02
CA TRP A 130 3.52 0.68 -3.07
C TRP A 130 2.60 0.57 -4.27
N ILE A 131 2.97 -0.26 -5.21
CA ILE A 131 2.26 -0.39 -6.46
C ILE A 131 1.72 -1.80 -6.58
N ASN A 132 0.41 -1.92 -6.75
CA ASN A 132 -0.27 -3.18 -7.03
C ASN A 132 -0.72 -3.21 -8.48
N THR A 133 -0.69 -4.38 -9.10
CA THR A 133 -1.24 -4.60 -10.42
C THR A 133 -1.80 -6.02 -10.52
N PRO A 134 -3.07 -6.19 -10.94
CA PRO A 134 -4.09 -5.14 -11.07
C PRO A 134 -4.58 -4.66 -9.71
N PRO A 135 -5.36 -3.57 -9.65
CA PRO A 135 -5.99 -3.16 -8.40
C PRO A 135 -6.94 -4.26 -7.92
N THR A 136 -6.69 -4.79 -6.72
CA THR A 136 -7.45 -5.95 -6.22
C THR A 136 -8.09 -5.71 -4.87
N PHE A 137 -7.80 -4.60 -4.26
CA PHE A 137 -8.44 -4.22 -3.01
C PHE A 137 -8.53 -2.71 -2.85
#